data_b2be29c7b6bfecb218546889abf473e9
#
_entry.id   b2be29c7b6bfecb218546889abf473e9
#
_cell.length_a   1.000
_cell.length_b   1.000
_cell.length_c   1.000
_cell.angle_alpha   90.00
_cell.angle_beta   90.00
_cell.angle_gamma   90.00
#
_symmetry.space_group_name_H-M   'P 1'
#
loop_
_entity.id
_entity.type
_entity.pdbx_description
1 polymer ?
#
loop_
_entity_poly.entity_id
_entity_poly.type
_entity_poly.pdbx_seq_one_letter_code
_entity_poly.pdbx_strand_id
1 'polypeptide(L)'
;MYKRQVLSSIDEQGKLQSGLLSPSVAFNQMDLSGTELVILSACRTGFGRGYTIREGLTGLTGGFLAAGTDRIVVSLWSVRDGATRELMTRFYQRMLNKDHPMPAAQALRAAQISMWEDSYWQTPYYWAAFTIQGEWR
;
A
#
# COMPACT_ATOMS: atom_id res chain seq x y z
N MET A 1 15.49 -8.88 11.63
CA MET A 1 15.51 -7.44 11.29
C MET A 1 14.08 -7.07 10.97
N TYR A 2 13.42 -6.32 11.85
CA TYR A 2 12.02 -5.93 11.70
C TYR A 2 11.87 -4.97 10.51
N LYS A 3 10.84 -5.16 9.71
CA LYS A 3 10.47 -4.22 8.65
C LYS A 3 9.92 -2.95 9.28
N ARG A 4 10.45 -1.84 8.87
CA ARG A 4 10.07 -0.53 9.38
C ARG A 4 10.01 0.44 8.22
N GLN A 5 8.94 1.22 8.17
CA GLN A 5 8.89 2.40 7.31
C GLN A 5 9.44 3.56 8.13
N VAL A 6 10.35 4.33 7.55
CA VAL A 6 10.88 5.53 8.19
C VAL A 6 9.93 6.68 7.89
N LEU A 7 9.39 7.25 8.96
CA LEU A 7 8.61 8.49 8.95
C LEU A 7 9.48 9.64 9.46
N SER A 8 8.91 10.81 9.70
CA SER A 8 9.61 11.90 10.36
C SER A 8 10.09 11.48 11.75
N SER A 9 11.35 11.77 12.05
CA SER A 9 11.94 11.52 13.37
C SER A 9 11.68 12.65 14.35
N ILE A 10 10.91 13.68 13.96
CA ILE A 10 10.65 14.88 14.75
C ILE A 10 9.15 15.11 14.78
N ASP A 11 8.58 15.30 15.99
CA ASP A 11 7.17 15.67 16.15
C ASP A 11 6.93 17.17 15.89
N GLU A 12 5.67 17.58 15.99
CA GLU A 12 5.25 18.96 15.79
C GLU A 12 5.89 19.96 16.77
N GLN A 13 6.36 19.45 17.92
CA GLN A 13 7.06 20.22 18.95
C GLN A 13 8.60 20.21 18.77
N GLY A 14 9.10 19.59 17.70
CA GLY A 14 10.54 19.49 17.41
C GLY A 14 11.28 18.44 18.25
N LYS A 15 10.57 17.55 18.95
CA LYS A 15 11.15 16.49 19.76
C LYS A 15 11.45 15.25 18.92
N LEU A 16 12.63 14.67 19.13
CA LEU A 16 13.02 13.42 18.48
C LEU A 16 12.10 12.27 18.90
N GLN A 17 11.51 11.60 17.91
CA GLN A 17 10.72 10.39 18.07
C GLN A 17 11.32 9.25 17.25
N SER A 18 10.92 8.02 17.56
CA SER A 18 11.20 6.89 16.69
C SER A 18 10.36 7.02 15.43
N GLY A 19 10.92 7.60 14.37
CA GLY A 19 10.25 7.70 13.07
C GLY A 19 10.08 6.36 12.32
N LEU A 20 10.01 5.25 13.07
CA LEU A 20 9.94 3.91 12.51
C LEU A 20 8.53 3.32 12.65
N LEU A 21 7.82 3.24 11.54
CA LEU A 21 6.56 2.53 11.46
C LEU A 21 6.83 1.02 11.41
N SER A 22 6.49 0.32 12.48
CA SER A 22 6.56 -1.13 12.60
C SER A 22 5.16 -1.74 12.74
N PRO A 23 4.98 -3.06 12.50
CA PRO A 23 3.69 -3.71 12.74
C PRO A 23 3.12 -3.49 14.14
N SER A 24 3.98 -3.50 15.16
CA SER A 24 3.57 -3.26 16.55
C SER A 24 3.14 -1.81 16.79
N VAL A 25 3.75 -0.84 16.13
CA VAL A 25 3.32 0.56 16.19
C VAL A 25 1.97 0.73 15.53
N ALA A 26 1.76 0.16 14.33
CA ALA A 26 0.48 0.20 13.67
C ALA A 26 -0.62 -0.42 14.54
N PHE A 27 -0.37 -1.61 15.09
CA PHE A 27 -1.32 -2.35 15.91
C PHE A 27 -1.67 -1.66 17.25
N ASN A 28 -0.66 -1.13 17.98
CA ASN A 28 -0.86 -0.67 19.35
C ASN A 28 -1.06 0.84 19.51
N GLN A 29 -0.70 1.64 18.49
CA GLN A 29 -0.63 3.10 18.63
C GLN A 29 -1.46 3.85 17.57
N MET A 30 -1.97 3.15 16.54
CA MET A 30 -2.80 3.78 15.53
C MET A 30 -4.26 3.38 15.75
N ASP A 31 -5.15 4.35 15.67
CA ASP A 31 -6.58 4.15 15.52
C ASP A 31 -6.95 4.54 14.08
N LEU A 32 -7.27 3.54 13.28
CA LEU A 32 -7.67 3.69 11.89
C LEU A 32 -9.15 3.37 11.68
N SER A 33 -9.93 3.37 12.76
CA SER A 33 -11.38 3.21 12.71
C SER A 33 -11.98 4.27 11.78
N GLY A 34 -12.69 3.82 10.74
CA GLY A 34 -13.23 4.70 9.71
C GLY A 34 -12.25 5.07 8.58
N THR A 35 -11.04 4.51 8.57
CA THR A 35 -10.11 4.61 7.43
C THR A 35 -10.44 3.51 6.42
N GLU A 36 -11.06 3.86 5.32
CA GLU A 36 -11.49 2.88 4.31
C GLU A 36 -10.34 2.23 3.55
N LEU A 37 -9.23 2.95 3.37
CA LEU A 37 -8.11 2.49 2.54
C LEU A 37 -6.77 3.04 3.03
N VAL A 38 -5.82 2.13 3.23
CA VAL A 38 -4.39 2.46 3.42
C VAL A 38 -3.61 2.02 2.19
N ILE A 39 -2.68 2.85 1.70
CA ILE A 39 -1.80 2.50 0.59
C ILE A 39 -0.35 2.57 1.04
N LEU A 40 0.34 1.43 0.97
CA LEU A 40 1.76 1.30 1.25
C LEU A 40 2.52 1.08 -0.06
N SER A 41 2.86 2.18 -0.72
CA SER A 41 3.61 2.16 -1.99
C SER A 41 5.13 2.10 -1.79
N ALA A 42 5.61 2.05 -0.57
CA ALA A 42 7.03 1.99 -0.27
C ALA A 42 7.64 0.65 -0.72
N CYS A 43 8.71 0.75 -1.49
CA CYS A 43 9.46 -0.38 -2.01
C CYS A 43 9.84 -1.37 -0.89
N ARG A 44 9.44 -2.64 -1.02
CA ARG A 44 9.78 -3.74 -0.12
C ARG A 44 9.01 -3.79 1.22
N THR A 45 7.80 -3.29 1.31
CA THR A 45 6.94 -3.56 2.48
C THR A 45 6.60 -5.05 2.60
N GLY A 46 6.71 -5.81 1.52
CA GLY A 46 6.52 -7.26 1.46
C GLY A 46 7.76 -8.14 1.68
N PHE A 47 9.02 -7.62 1.55
CA PHE A 47 10.22 -8.47 1.56
C PHE A 47 11.33 -7.97 2.48
N GLY A 48 11.67 -8.73 3.55
CA GLY A 48 12.96 -8.66 4.25
C GLY A 48 13.84 -9.86 3.82
N ARG A 49 15.15 -9.69 3.81
CA ARG A 49 16.08 -10.83 3.66
C ARG A 49 15.79 -11.84 4.77
N GLY A 50 15.35 -13.04 4.39
CA GLY A 50 15.18 -14.16 5.33
C GLY A 50 13.74 -14.48 5.78
N TYR A 51 12.73 -13.75 5.30
CA TYR A 51 11.32 -14.09 5.55
C TYR A 51 10.60 -14.48 4.27
N THR A 52 9.70 -15.46 4.35
CA THR A 52 8.82 -15.84 3.25
C THR A 52 7.86 -14.68 2.93
N ILE A 53 7.34 -14.63 1.70
CA ILE A 53 6.28 -13.71 1.24
C ILE A 53 5.15 -13.62 2.28
N ARG A 54 4.83 -14.75 2.88
CA ARG A 54 3.77 -14.93 3.86
C ARG A 54 3.96 -14.12 5.14
N GLU A 55 5.16 -14.11 5.73
CA GLU A 55 5.43 -13.44 7.01
C GLU A 55 5.57 -11.91 6.88
N GLY A 56 5.97 -11.44 5.71
CA GLY A 56 6.14 -10.00 5.49
C GLY A 56 4.84 -9.28 5.16
N LEU A 57 3.93 -9.91 4.44
CA LEU A 57 2.60 -9.41 4.16
C LEU A 57 1.71 -9.43 5.40
N THR A 58 1.78 -10.51 6.20
CA THR A 58 0.97 -10.64 7.40
C THR A 58 1.40 -9.70 8.53
N GLY A 59 2.66 -9.29 8.58
CA GLY A 59 3.16 -8.45 9.67
C GLY A 59 2.62 -7.01 9.62
N LEU A 60 3.03 -6.22 8.62
CA LEU A 60 2.66 -4.80 8.56
C LEU A 60 1.20 -4.62 8.15
N THR A 61 0.73 -5.36 7.14
CA THR A 61 -0.68 -5.31 6.74
C THR A 61 -1.63 -5.77 7.83
N GLY A 62 -1.27 -6.84 8.55
CA GLY A 62 -2.03 -7.29 9.71
C GLY A 62 -2.13 -6.22 10.81
N GLY A 63 -1.05 -5.47 11.05
CA GLY A 63 -1.04 -4.36 11.98
C GLY A 63 -2.01 -3.25 11.61
N PHE A 64 -2.07 -2.87 10.33
CA PHE A 64 -2.99 -1.84 9.85
C PHE A 64 -4.46 -2.30 9.85
N LEU A 65 -4.73 -3.53 9.41
CA LEU A 65 -6.09 -4.09 9.46
C LEU A 65 -6.59 -4.22 10.90
N ALA A 66 -5.73 -4.64 11.82
CA ALA A 66 -6.06 -4.72 13.24
C ALA A 66 -6.22 -3.34 13.90
N ALA A 67 -5.59 -2.29 13.36
CA ALA A 67 -5.79 -0.91 13.77
C ALA A 67 -7.13 -0.31 13.27
N GLY A 68 -7.89 -1.05 12.46
CA GLY A 68 -9.26 -0.71 12.08
C GLY A 68 -9.47 -0.23 10.65
N THR A 69 -8.46 -0.28 9.76
CA THR A 69 -8.71 0.02 8.35
C THR A 69 -9.42 -1.14 7.65
N ASP A 70 -10.36 -0.84 6.77
CA ASP A 70 -11.11 -1.86 6.03
C ASP A 70 -10.24 -2.59 5.03
N ARG A 71 -9.33 -1.89 4.36
CA ARG A 71 -8.51 -2.45 3.30
C ARG A 71 -7.16 -1.77 3.17
N ILE A 72 -6.22 -2.48 2.56
CA ILE A 72 -4.87 -1.98 2.36
C ILE A 72 -4.32 -2.42 0.98
N VAL A 73 -3.74 -1.48 0.25
CA VAL A 73 -2.99 -1.76 -0.98
C VAL A 73 -1.50 -1.80 -0.64
N VAL A 74 -0.83 -2.87 -1.06
CA VAL A 74 0.61 -3.06 -0.83
C VAL A 74 1.31 -3.48 -2.11
N SER A 75 2.62 -3.20 -2.18
CA SER A 75 3.47 -3.72 -3.25
C SER A 75 4.23 -4.96 -2.81
N LEU A 76 4.23 -6.00 -3.66
CA LEU A 76 4.91 -7.27 -3.42
C LEU A 76 6.42 -7.19 -3.73
N TRP A 77 6.83 -6.32 -4.62
CA TRP A 77 8.23 -6.05 -4.98
C TRP A 77 8.47 -4.58 -5.28
N SER A 78 9.75 -4.21 -5.43
CA SER A 78 10.12 -2.85 -5.79
C SER A 78 9.75 -2.57 -7.24
N VAL A 79 8.97 -1.54 -7.48
CA VAL A 79 8.57 -1.04 -8.79
C VAL A 79 9.22 0.33 -9.00
N ARG A 80 9.50 0.68 -10.26
CA ARG A 80 10.05 2.01 -10.60
C ARG A 80 9.02 3.10 -10.26
N ASP A 81 9.50 4.22 -9.72
CA ASP A 81 8.65 5.33 -9.28
C ASP A 81 7.70 5.83 -10.38
N GLY A 82 8.17 5.90 -11.63
CA GLY A 82 7.35 6.30 -12.76
C GLY A 82 6.16 5.36 -13.01
N ALA A 83 6.38 4.04 -12.90
CA ALA A 83 5.32 3.05 -13.07
C ALA A 83 4.35 3.05 -11.88
N THR A 84 4.87 3.20 -10.65
CA THR A 84 4.05 3.35 -9.45
C THR A 84 3.16 4.58 -9.54
N ARG A 85 3.71 5.73 -9.94
CA ARG A 85 2.94 6.95 -10.14
C ARG A 85 1.83 6.77 -11.18
N GLU A 86 2.15 6.15 -12.31
CA GLU A 86 1.18 5.91 -13.39
C GLU A 86 0.03 5.01 -12.92
N LEU A 87 0.35 3.88 -12.28
CA LEU A 87 -0.66 2.97 -11.74
C LEU A 87 -1.55 3.67 -10.71
N MET A 88 -0.96 4.39 -9.75
CA MET A 88 -1.71 5.09 -8.72
C MET A 88 -2.57 6.22 -9.31
N THR A 89 -2.09 6.94 -10.32
CA THR A 89 -2.89 7.94 -11.02
C THR A 89 -4.12 7.31 -11.66
N ARG A 90 -3.96 6.23 -12.42
CA ARG A 90 -5.06 5.49 -13.05
C ARG A 90 -6.02 4.90 -12.01
N PHE A 91 -5.50 4.42 -10.89
CA PHE A 91 -6.27 3.89 -9.77
C PHE A 91 -7.17 4.96 -9.15
N TYR A 92 -6.58 6.09 -8.71
CA TYR A 92 -7.33 7.16 -8.07
C TYR A 92 -8.33 7.83 -9.01
N GLN A 93 -7.99 8.01 -10.28
CA GLN A 93 -8.92 8.56 -11.27
C GLN A 93 -10.21 7.73 -11.39
N ARG A 94 -10.14 6.42 -11.21
CA ARG A 94 -11.30 5.52 -11.25
C ARG A 94 -12.02 5.45 -9.92
N MET A 95 -11.27 5.34 -8.84
CA MET A 95 -11.84 5.23 -7.50
C MET A 95 -12.56 6.53 -7.09
N LEU A 96 -11.99 7.69 -7.40
CA LEU A 96 -12.51 9.02 -7.04
C LEU A 96 -13.28 9.70 -8.17
N ASN A 97 -13.71 8.94 -9.18
CA ASN A 97 -14.52 9.49 -10.25
C ASN A 97 -15.85 10.03 -9.70
N LYS A 98 -16.18 11.27 -10.02
CA LYS A 98 -17.37 11.95 -9.45
C LYS A 98 -18.69 11.35 -9.95
N ASP A 99 -18.73 10.92 -11.20
CA ASP A 99 -19.94 10.43 -11.85
C ASP A 99 -20.13 8.92 -11.63
N HIS A 100 -19.02 8.17 -11.66
CA HIS A 100 -19.01 6.71 -11.57
C HIS A 100 -17.83 6.23 -10.70
N PRO A 101 -17.88 6.42 -9.38
CA PRO A 101 -16.81 5.95 -8.49
C PRO A 101 -16.75 4.42 -8.48
N MET A 102 -15.56 3.88 -8.58
CA MET A 102 -15.34 2.42 -8.50
C MET A 102 -14.89 2.01 -7.11
N PRO A 103 -15.37 0.87 -6.58
CA PRO A 103 -14.79 0.25 -5.40
C PRO A 103 -13.27 0.03 -5.58
N ALA A 104 -12.49 0.15 -4.50
CA ALA A 104 -11.03 0.13 -4.56
C ALA A 104 -10.46 -1.10 -5.30
N ALA A 105 -11.00 -2.30 -5.06
CA ALA A 105 -10.55 -3.51 -5.74
C ALA A 105 -10.80 -3.47 -7.25
N GLN A 106 -11.96 -2.97 -7.67
CA GLN A 106 -12.30 -2.83 -9.08
C GLN A 106 -11.45 -1.74 -9.75
N ALA A 107 -11.24 -0.61 -9.07
CA ALA A 107 -10.41 0.48 -9.56
C ALA A 107 -8.94 0.04 -9.75
N LEU A 108 -8.38 -0.73 -8.80
CA LEU A 108 -7.02 -1.28 -8.92
C LEU A 108 -6.93 -2.25 -10.10
N ARG A 109 -7.86 -3.19 -10.22
CA ARG A 109 -7.91 -4.12 -11.35
C ARG A 109 -8.00 -3.39 -12.68
N ALA A 110 -8.89 -2.42 -12.80
CA ALA A 110 -9.07 -1.64 -14.04
C ALA A 110 -7.83 -0.80 -14.37
N ALA A 111 -7.13 -0.26 -13.37
CA ALA A 111 -5.85 0.43 -13.55
C ALA A 111 -4.77 -0.52 -14.07
N GLN A 112 -4.65 -1.71 -13.50
CA GLN A 112 -3.69 -2.74 -13.93
C GLN A 112 -3.96 -3.21 -15.36
N ILE A 113 -5.21 -3.45 -15.73
CA ILE A 113 -5.59 -3.80 -17.10
C ILE A 113 -5.21 -2.69 -18.08
N SER A 114 -5.49 -1.43 -17.74
CA SER A 114 -5.15 -0.31 -18.61
C SER A 114 -3.64 -0.09 -18.78
N MET A 115 -2.82 -0.49 -17.80
CA MET A 115 -1.36 -0.52 -17.96
C MET A 115 -0.89 -1.69 -18.82
N TRP A 116 -1.54 -2.83 -18.71
CA TRP A 116 -1.23 -3.98 -19.55
C TRP A 116 -1.53 -3.70 -21.03
N GLU A 117 -2.61 -2.98 -21.33
CA GLU A 117 -3.00 -2.58 -22.70
C GLU A 117 -2.11 -1.44 -23.26
N ASP A 118 -1.40 -0.72 -22.41
CA ASP A 118 -0.50 0.36 -22.79
C ASP A 118 0.87 -0.21 -23.18
N SER A 119 1.28 -0.01 -24.45
CA SER A 119 2.53 -0.56 -24.99
C SER A 119 3.79 -0.18 -24.19
N TYR A 120 3.79 0.99 -23.53
CA TYR A 120 4.90 1.44 -22.70
C TYR A 120 4.96 0.74 -21.34
N TRP A 121 3.81 0.39 -20.76
CA TRP A 121 3.68 -0.20 -19.43
C TRP A 121 3.28 -1.67 -19.45
N GLN A 122 3.21 -2.32 -20.60
CA GLN A 122 2.68 -3.67 -20.81
C GLN A 122 3.32 -4.76 -19.93
N THR A 123 4.60 -4.59 -19.55
CA THR A 123 5.31 -5.59 -18.75
C THR A 123 4.70 -5.72 -17.35
N PRO A 124 4.29 -6.94 -16.92
CA PRO A 124 3.67 -7.17 -15.61
C PRO A 124 4.49 -6.69 -14.42
N TYR A 125 5.82 -6.60 -14.56
CA TYR A 125 6.72 -6.08 -13.53
C TYR A 125 6.29 -4.69 -13.03
N TYR A 126 5.69 -3.85 -13.88
CA TYR A 126 5.32 -2.48 -13.56
C TYR A 126 4.01 -2.33 -12.78
N TRP A 127 3.08 -3.29 -12.90
CA TRP A 127 1.74 -3.16 -12.33
C TRP A 127 1.29 -4.36 -11.48
N ALA A 128 1.79 -5.57 -11.75
CA ALA A 128 1.33 -6.76 -11.04
C ALA A 128 1.89 -6.86 -9.60
N ALA A 129 2.78 -5.94 -9.20
CA ALA A 129 3.29 -5.87 -7.85
C ALA A 129 2.22 -5.49 -6.82
N PHE A 130 1.19 -4.77 -7.22
CA PHE A 130 0.21 -4.20 -6.31
C PHE A 130 -0.96 -5.14 -6.09
N THR A 131 -1.29 -5.35 -4.82
CA THR A 131 -2.42 -6.17 -4.38
C THR A 131 -3.20 -5.45 -3.30
N ILE A 132 -4.49 -5.75 -3.20
CA ILE A 132 -5.37 -5.27 -2.14
C ILE A 132 -5.69 -6.42 -1.19
N GLN A 133 -5.75 -6.12 0.11
CA GLN A 133 -6.10 -7.05 1.19
C GLN A 133 -7.15 -6.39 2.09
N GLY A 134 -7.94 -7.20 2.78
CA GLY A 134 -9.07 -6.75 3.59
C GLY A 134 -10.39 -6.87 2.84
N GLU A 135 -11.34 -5.96 3.11
CA GLU A 135 -12.63 -5.97 2.44
C GLU A 135 -12.50 -5.65 0.95
N TRP A 136 -13.14 -6.44 0.11
CA TRP A 136 -13.08 -6.30 -1.35
C TRP A 136 -14.27 -5.53 -1.95
N ARG A 137 -15.31 -5.29 -1.15
CA ARG A 137 -16.55 -4.59 -1.56
C ARG A 137 -16.44 -3.09 -1.41
#